data_94610057d47034ef24b2c64f6bd3a577
#
_entry.id   94610057d47034ef24b2c64f6bd3a577
#
_cell.length_a   1.000
_cell.length_b   1.000
_cell.length_c   1.000
_cell.angle_alpha   90.00
_cell.angle_beta   90.00
_cell.angle_gamma   90.00
#
_symmetry.space_group_name_H-M   'P 1'
#
loop_
_entity.id
_entity.type
_entity.pdbx_description
1 polymer ?
#
loop_
_entity_poly.entity_id
_entity_poly.type
_entity_poly.pdbx_seq_one_letter_code
_entity_poly.pdbx_strand_id
1 'polypeptide(L)'
;PSQACLLHQELGLPEDCPAFDLSAGCTGFLYAMETAAAMLPRMARPCALLVGGELLSRITDMDDRSTCILFGDGAGAAVVKSTEGAPWHALLGTRGNREALWAAGPGNHPAYLHMNGQEVFQFALKTVPELARSLLDKAGMDRDQIDWYVLHQANHRILEGVAKRMKVPMERFYENIGRY
;
A
#
# COMPACT_ATOMS: atom_id res chain seq x y z
N PRO A 1 0.05 15.69 -17.57
CA PRO A 1 -0.89 15.76 -16.46
C PRO A 1 -0.70 14.56 -15.54
N SER A 2 -1.19 14.67 -14.28
CA SER A 2 -1.25 13.53 -13.36
C SER A 2 -2.25 12.49 -13.88
N GLN A 3 -2.09 11.25 -13.47
CA GLN A 3 -3.06 10.18 -13.80
C GLN A 3 -4.43 10.47 -13.17
N ALA A 4 -4.44 11.03 -11.96
CA ALA A 4 -5.68 11.45 -11.31
C ALA A 4 -6.46 12.49 -12.12
N CYS A 5 -5.78 13.44 -12.80
CA CYS A 5 -6.45 14.41 -13.66
C CYS A 5 -7.05 13.78 -14.92
N LEU A 6 -6.39 12.75 -15.48
CA LEU A 6 -6.95 11.99 -16.61
C LEU A 6 -8.20 11.22 -16.18
N LEU A 7 -8.14 10.52 -15.04
CA LEU A 7 -9.29 9.83 -14.48
C LEU A 7 -10.44 10.79 -14.14
N HIS A 8 -10.12 11.97 -13.60
CA HIS A 8 -11.11 13.01 -13.32
C HIS A 8 -11.89 13.39 -14.59
N GLN A 9 -11.18 13.59 -15.69
CA GLN A 9 -11.78 13.91 -17.00
C GLN A 9 -12.62 12.74 -17.52
N GLU A 10 -12.08 11.52 -17.55
CA GLU A 10 -12.77 10.33 -18.07
C GLU A 10 -14.05 9.99 -17.28
N LEU A 11 -14.05 10.24 -15.97
CA LEU A 11 -15.20 10.03 -15.10
C LEU A 11 -16.19 11.20 -15.08
N GLY A 12 -15.88 12.29 -15.79
CA GLY A 12 -16.74 13.49 -15.81
C GLY A 12 -16.95 14.11 -14.43
N LEU A 13 -15.92 14.08 -13.58
CA LEU A 13 -16.01 14.63 -12.22
C LEU A 13 -16.10 16.17 -12.29
N PRO A 14 -16.79 16.81 -11.34
CA PRO A 14 -16.97 18.27 -11.34
C PRO A 14 -15.64 18.99 -11.04
N GLU A 15 -15.48 20.21 -11.57
CA GLU A 15 -14.25 21.01 -11.45
C GLU A 15 -13.85 21.34 -10.02
N ASP A 16 -14.79 21.35 -9.08
CA ASP A 16 -14.55 21.54 -7.64
C ASP A 16 -14.09 20.26 -6.93
N CYS A 17 -13.82 19.16 -7.66
CA CYS A 17 -13.25 17.94 -7.18
C CYS A 17 -11.72 17.94 -7.41
N PRO A 18 -10.88 18.16 -6.40
CA PRO A 18 -9.44 18.17 -6.59
C PRO A 18 -8.92 16.77 -6.95
N ALA A 19 -7.96 16.73 -7.88
CA ALA A 19 -7.32 15.50 -8.32
C ALA A 19 -5.81 15.66 -8.36
N PHE A 20 -5.09 14.69 -7.79
CA PHE A 20 -3.62 14.66 -7.77
C PHE A 20 -3.10 13.25 -7.58
N ASP A 21 -1.86 13.01 -8.02
CA ASP A 21 -1.16 11.76 -7.78
C ASP A 21 -0.35 11.83 -6.49
N LEU A 22 -0.25 10.67 -5.82
CA LEU A 22 0.57 10.46 -4.66
C LEU A 22 1.50 9.26 -4.94
N SER A 23 2.80 9.44 -4.75
CA SER A 23 3.78 8.39 -4.98
C SER A 23 4.44 7.97 -3.68
N ALA A 24 4.16 6.74 -3.24
CA ALA A 24 4.80 6.11 -2.08
C ALA A 24 4.98 4.59 -2.29
N GLY A 25 5.09 4.16 -3.55
CA GLY A 25 5.28 2.75 -3.93
C GLY A 25 4.22 1.84 -3.31
N CYS A 26 4.63 0.68 -2.81
CA CYS A 26 3.72 -0.33 -2.24
C CYS A 26 2.87 0.16 -1.06
N THR A 27 3.25 1.25 -0.41
CA THR A 27 2.48 1.87 0.68
C THR A 27 1.59 3.02 0.21
N GLY A 28 1.60 3.33 -1.09
CA GLY A 28 0.87 4.47 -1.69
C GLY A 28 -0.59 4.51 -1.32
N PHE A 29 -1.28 3.36 -1.36
CA PHE A 29 -2.70 3.29 -1.00
C PHE A 29 -2.96 3.68 0.47
N LEU A 30 -2.10 3.26 1.40
CA LEU A 30 -2.22 3.64 2.83
C LEU A 30 -1.96 5.14 3.03
N TYR A 31 -0.98 5.71 2.33
CA TYR A 31 -0.74 7.15 2.33
C TYR A 31 -1.91 7.93 1.73
N ALA A 32 -2.53 7.40 0.67
CA ALA A 32 -3.73 8.00 0.08
C ALA A 32 -4.91 7.98 1.05
N MET A 33 -5.12 6.88 1.78
CA MET A 33 -6.14 6.77 2.83
C MET A 33 -5.91 7.80 3.94
N GLU A 34 -4.69 7.93 4.46
CA GLU A 34 -4.36 8.92 5.50
C GLU A 34 -4.53 10.35 4.98
N THR A 35 -4.12 10.61 3.74
CA THR A 35 -4.32 11.92 3.10
C THR A 35 -5.81 12.24 3.00
N ALA A 36 -6.63 11.28 2.57
CA ALA A 36 -8.08 11.44 2.51
C ALA A 36 -8.68 11.68 3.91
N ALA A 37 -8.28 10.90 4.91
CA ALA A 37 -8.73 11.07 6.31
C ALA A 37 -8.42 12.47 6.84
N ALA A 38 -7.26 13.04 6.48
CA ALA A 38 -6.86 14.38 6.90
C ALA A 38 -7.60 15.50 6.13
N MET A 39 -7.93 15.29 4.85
CA MET A 39 -8.50 16.31 3.97
C MET A 39 -10.03 16.34 4.04
N LEU A 40 -10.70 15.20 3.98
CA LEU A 40 -12.15 15.09 3.80
C LEU A 40 -12.99 15.85 4.85
N PRO A 41 -12.61 15.92 6.13
CA PRO A 41 -13.36 16.71 7.12
C PRO A 41 -13.45 18.21 6.80
N ARG A 42 -12.56 18.71 5.92
CA ARG A 42 -12.48 20.12 5.52
C ARG A 42 -13.06 20.39 4.14
N MET A 43 -13.50 19.33 3.44
CA MET A 43 -14.01 19.42 2.07
C MET A 43 -15.53 19.58 2.08
N ALA A 44 -16.05 20.32 1.10
CA ALA A 44 -17.50 20.45 0.90
C ALA A 44 -18.16 19.11 0.55
N ARG A 45 -17.39 18.22 -0.12
CA ARG A 45 -17.80 16.84 -0.43
C ARG A 45 -16.95 15.89 0.42
N PRO A 46 -17.53 15.24 1.45
CA PRO A 46 -16.78 14.43 2.40
C PRO A 46 -16.47 13.01 1.87
N CYS A 47 -16.24 12.86 0.57
CA CYS A 47 -15.87 11.58 -0.06
C CYS A 47 -14.73 11.76 -1.06
N ALA A 48 -13.93 10.70 -1.22
CA ALA A 48 -12.84 10.64 -2.19
C ALA A 48 -12.82 9.28 -2.89
N LEU A 49 -12.44 9.29 -4.17
CA LEU A 49 -12.06 8.09 -4.91
C LEU A 49 -10.54 7.91 -4.77
N LEU A 50 -10.12 6.80 -4.17
CA LEU A 50 -8.72 6.39 -4.09
C LEU A 50 -8.47 5.32 -5.14
N VAL A 51 -7.45 5.51 -5.97
CA VAL A 51 -7.08 4.55 -7.01
C VAL A 51 -5.61 4.18 -6.83
N GLY A 52 -5.33 2.90 -6.66
CA GLY A 52 -3.98 2.33 -6.78
C GLY A 52 -3.88 1.65 -8.14
N GLY A 53 -2.91 2.03 -8.95
CA GLY A 53 -2.71 1.43 -10.26
C GLY A 53 -1.23 1.37 -10.60
N GLU A 54 -0.77 0.18 -10.96
CA GLU A 54 0.64 -0.08 -11.24
C GLU A 54 0.81 -0.85 -12.55
N LEU A 55 1.76 -0.42 -13.35
CA LEU A 55 2.22 -1.10 -14.57
C LEU A 55 3.67 -1.53 -14.37
N LEU A 56 3.89 -2.46 -13.43
CA LEU A 56 5.23 -2.90 -13.04
C LEU A 56 5.92 -3.72 -14.14
N SER A 57 5.17 -4.30 -15.07
CA SER A 57 5.71 -4.95 -16.27
C SER A 57 6.62 -4.04 -17.09
N ARG A 58 6.43 -2.71 -17.02
CA ARG A 58 7.25 -1.72 -17.73
C ARG A 58 8.64 -1.51 -17.13
N ILE A 59 8.82 -1.87 -15.87
CA ILE A 59 10.08 -1.68 -15.14
C ILE A 59 10.64 -3.00 -14.58
N THR A 60 10.03 -4.12 -14.93
CA THR A 60 10.50 -5.46 -14.53
C THR A 60 11.32 -6.06 -15.66
N ASP A 61 12.51 -6.52 -15.34
CA ASP A 61 13.33 -7.33 -16.25
C ASP A 61 12.72 -8.74 -16.31
N MET A 62 12.16 -9.11 -17.45
CA MET A 62 11.50 -10.41 -17.64
C MET A 62 12.49 -11.58 -17.72
N ASP A 63 13.78 -11.30 -17.90
CA ASP A 63 14.85 -12.29 -17.88
C ASP A 63 15.41 -12.51 -16.46
N ASP A 64 15.19 -11.57 -15.54
CA ASP A 64 15.55 -11.72 -14.14
C ASP A 64 14.46 -12.46 -13.34
N ARG A 65 14.68 -13.76 -13.13
CA ARG A 65 13.76 -14.63 -12.37
C ARG A 65 13.61 -14.26 -10.90
N SER A 66 14.47 -13.42 -10.36
CA SER A 66 14.35 -12.96 -8.96
C SER A 66 13.28 -11.87 -8.79
N THR A 67 12.90 -11.20 -9.86
CA THR A 67 11.93 -10.10 -9.86
C THR A 67 10.70 -10.39 -10.73
N CYS A 68 10.86 -10.95 -11.93
CA CYS A 68 9.76 -11.11 -12.88
C CYS A 68 8.58 -11.98 -12.38
N ILE A 69 8.84 -12.89 -11.44
CA ILE A 69 7.79 -13.74 -10.84
C ILE A 69 7.06 -13.08 -9.66
N LEU A 70 7.49 -11.90 -9.23
CA LEU A 70 6.97 -11.22 -8.04
C LEU A 70 6.17 -9.97 -8.36
N PHE A 71 6.42 -9.35 -9.51
CA PHE A 71 5.83 -8.08 -9.90
C PHE A 71 4.93 -8.24 -11.12
N GLY A 72 3.77 -7.62 -11.07
CA GLY A 72 2.79 -7.64 -12.14
C GLY A 72 1.99 -6.34 -12.21
N ASP A 73 1.16 -6.24 -13.22
CA ASP A 73 0.27 -5.10 -13.42
C ASP A 73 -1.03 -5.34 -12.65
N GLY A 74 -1.56 -4.29 -12.08
CA GLY A 74 -2.81 -4.37 -11.35
C GLY A 74 -3.36 -3.00 -10.98
N ALA A 75 -4.66 -2.95 -10.75
CA ALA A 75 -5.32 -1.76 -10.25
C ALA A 75 -6.44 -2.12 -9.27
N GLY A 76 -6.66 -1.23 -8.32
CA GLY A 76 -7.76 -1.31 -7.38
C GLY A 76 -8.23 0.09 -7.01
N ALA A 77 -9.50 0.21 -6.67
CA ALA A 77 -10.08 1.48 -6.28
C ALA A 77 -11.02 1.32 -5.09
N ALA A 78 -11.13 2.38 -4.29
CA ALA A 78 -12.09 2.48 -3.21
C ALA A 78 -12.68 3.88 -3.11
N VAL A 79 -13.97 3.97 -2.85
CA VAL A 79 -14.60 5.22 -2.45
C VAL A 79 -14.61 5.28 -0.93
N VAL A 80 -13.99 6.30 -0.38
CA VAL A 80 -13.95 6.56 1.06
C VAL A 80 -14.77 7.79 1.40
N LYS A 81 -15.39 7.77 2.58
CA LYS A 81 -16.21 8.87 3.07
C LYS A 81 -15.84 9.19 4.51
N SER A 82 -15.71 10.47 4.83
CA SER A 82 -15.59 10.91 6.21
C SER A 82 -16.94 10.76 6.92
N THR A 83 -16.95 10.10 8.08
CA THR A 83 -18.12 9.94 8.94
C THR A 83 -17.76 10.33 10.37
N GLU A 84 -18.69 10.97 11.06
CA GLU A 84 -18.50 11.31 12.47
C GLU A 84 -18.42 10.05 13.33
N GLY A 85 -17.53 10.07 14.33
CA GLY A 85 -17.39 8.99 15.32
C GLY A 85 -16.67 7.73 14.84
N ALA A 86 -16.26 7.65 13.59
CA ALA A 86 -15.44 6.53 13.11
C ALA A 86 -13.97 6.72 13.56
N PRO A 87 -13.42 5.84 14.40
CA PRO A 87 -12.02 5.95 14.80
C PRO A 87 -11.13 5.67 13.60
N TRP A 88 -10.10 6.52 13.41
CA TRP A 88 -9.05 6.33 12.42
C TRP A 88 -7.69 6.52 13.08
N HIS A 89 -6.86 5.51 13.01
CA HIS A 89 -5.50 5.55 13.52
C HIS A 89 -4.52 5.16 12.43
N ALA A 90 -3.48 5.95 12.22
CA ALA A 90 -2.43 5.66 11.28
C ALA A 90 -1.04 5.88 11.90
N LEU A 91 -0.09 5.11 11.43
CA LEU A 91 1.34 5.30 11.65
C LEU A 91 2.02 5.22 10.29
N LEU A 92 2.67 6.30 9.91
CA LEU A 92 3.44 6.38 8.68
C LEU A 92 4.92 6.48 9.00
N GLY A 93 5.75 5.90 8.16
CA GLY A 93 7.20 5.97 8.30
C GLY A 93 7.91 5.54 7.03
N THR A 94 9.16 5.92 6.91
CA THR A 94 10.00 5.58 5.75
C THR A 94 11.36 5.11 6.22
N ARG A 95 11.82 4.00 5.64
CA ARG A 95 13.19 3.54 5.77
C ARG A 95 13.80 3.45 4.37
N GLY A 96 14.64 4.41 4.03
CA GLY A 96 15.36 4.39 2.76
C GLY A 96 16.46 3.31 2.78
N ASN A 97 16.43 2.43 1.78
CA ASN A 97 17.51 1.47 1.52
C ASN A 97 17.56 1.16 0.02
N ARG A 98 18.44 1.86 -0.67
CA ARG A 98 18.61 1.71 -2.12
C ARG A 98 19.20 0.36 -2.50
N GLU A 99 19.93 -0.30 -1.63
CA GLU A 99 20.54 -1.61 -1.92
C GLU A 99 19.50 -2.74 -1.81
N ALA A 100 18.45 -2.55 -0.99
CA ALA A 100 17.40 -3.54 -0.82
C ALA A 100 16.35 -3.51 -1.93
N LEU A 101 15.93 -2.31 -2.36
CA LEU A 101 14.89 -2.14 -3.38
C LEU A 101 14.99 -0.78 -4.03
N TRP A 102 15.10 -0.75 -5.35
CA TRP A 102 15.06 0.48 -6.11
C TRP A 102 14.65 0.25 -7.57
N ALA A 103 14.13 1.28 -8.20
CA ALA A 103 13.94 1.35 -9.63
C ALA A 103 14.47 2.69 -10.14
N ALA A 104 15.03 2.70 -11.33
CA ALA A 104 15.44 3.95 -11.96
C ALA A 104 14.19 4.78 -12.26
N GLY A 105 14.28 6.10 -12.04
CA GLY A 105 13.22 7.02 -12.39
C GLY A 105 13.03 7.15 -13.91
N PRO A 106 11.95 7.81 -14.36
CA PRO A 106 11.68 8.04 -15.77
C PRO A 106 12.88 8.64 -16.52
N GLY A 107 13.19 8.10 -17.68
CA GLY A 107 14.28 8.58 -18.55
C GLY A 107 15.65 7.94 -18.30
N ASN A 108 15.81 7.11 -17.29
CA ASN A 108 17.02 6.32 -17.08
C ASN A 108 16.89 4.94 -17.73
N HIS A 109 17.92 4.49 -18.40
CA HIS A 109 17.98 3.17 -19.06
C HIS A 109 19.24 2.40 -18.65
N PRO A 110 19.12 1.08 -18.44
CA PRO A 110 17.89 0.30 -18.28
C PRO A 110 17.17 0.68 -16.97
N ALA A 111 15.86 0.84 -17.05
CA ALA A 111 15.01 1.30 -15.95
C ALA A 111 14.38 0.12 -15.20
N TYR A 112 15.11 -0.95 -14.98
CA TYR A 112 14.57 -2.12 -14.32
C TYR A 112 14.60 -1.99 -12.80
N LEU A 113 13.60 -2.59 -12.18
CA LEU A 113 13.48 -2.72 -10.75
C LEU A 113 14.49 -3.75 -10.23
N HIS A 114 15.23 -3.37 -9.19
CA HIS A 114 16.18 -4.24 -8.51
C HIS A 114 15.72 -4.50 -7.09
N MET A 115 15.79 -5.76 -6.65
CA MET A 115 15.38 -6.15 -5.31
C MET A 115 16.31 -7.19 -4.71
N ASN A 116 16.79 -6.93 -3.49
CA ASN A 116 17.33 -7.94 -2.61
C ASN A 116 16.20 -8.58 -1.81
N GLY A 117 15.63 -9.67 -2.34
CA GLY A 117 14.45 -10.32 -1.76
C GLY A 117 14.66 -10.81 -0.33
N GLN A 118 15.88 -11.23 0.03
CA GLN A 118 16.19 -11.66 1.39
C GLN A 118 16.12 -10.51 2.38
N GLU A 119 16.68 -9.37 2.02
CA GLU A 119 16.68 -8.18 2.86
C GLU A 119 15.28 -7.61 3.04
N VAL A 120 14.51 -7.52 1.94
CA VAL A 120 13.10 -7.11 1.96
C VAL A 120 12.26 -8.05 2.84
N PHE A 121 12.47 -9.35 2.73
CA PHE A 121 11.80 -10.37 3.55
C PHE A 121 12.09 -10.18 5.05
N GLN A 122 13.37 -10.02 5.41
CA GLN A 122 13.76 -9.79 6.81
C GLN A 122 13.21 -8.48 7.36
N PHE A 123 13.23 -7.42 6.54
CA PHE A 123 12.62 -6.14 6.89
C PHE A 123 11.12 -6.29 7.19
N ALA A 124 10.37 -6.96 6.33
CA ALA A 124 8.93 -7.15 6.51
C ALA A 124 8.62 -7.93 7.79
N LEU A 125 9.32 -9.05 8.03
CA LEU A 125 9.13 -9.88 9.21
C LEU A 125 9.47 -9.17 10.54
N LYS A 126 10.33 -8.17 10.51
CA LYS A 126 10.67 -7.38 11.70
C LYS A 126 9.71 -6.20 11.86
N THR A 127 9.56 -5.41 10.81
CA THR A 127 8.93 -4.10 10.88
C THR A 127 7.41 -4.18 10.98
N VAL A 128 6.76 -5.12 10.26
CA VAL A 128 5.29 -5.21 10.28
C VAL A 128 4.75 -5.53 11.67
N PRO A 129 5.27 -6.54 12.41
CA PRO A 129 4.81 -6.79 13.78
C PRO A 129 5.09 -5.63 14.76
N GLU A 130 6.22 -4.92 14.59
CA GLU A 130 6.55 -3.75 15.41
C GLU A 130 5.55 -2.60 15.16
N LEU A 131 5.27 -2.29 13.89
CA LEU A 131 4.29 -1.26 13.51
C LEU A 131 2.87 -1.63 13.96
N ALA A 132 2.45 -2.88 13.78
CA ALA A 132 1.14 -3.34 14.21
C ALA A 132 0.96 -3.16 15.72
N ARG A 133 1.96 -3.53 16.52
CA ARG A 133 1.92 -3.31 17.98
C ARG A 133 1.81 -1.83 18.32
N SER A 134 2.67 -1.00 17.74
CA SER A 134 2.65 0.44 17.98
C SER A 134 1.33 1.10 17.58
N LEU A 135 0.69 0.59 16.51
CA LEU A 135 -0.61 1.08 16.06
C LEU A 135 -1.73 0.67 17.02
N LEU A 136 -1.71 -0.56 17.52
CA LEU A 136 -2.64 -1.07 18.52
C LEU A 136 -2.50 -0.29 19.84
N ASP A 137 -1.27 -0.07 20.30
CA ASP A 137 -0.98 0.75 21.49
C ASP A 137 -1.54 2.16 21.33
N LYS A 138 -1.33 2.80 20.17
CA LYS A 138 -1.88 4.11 19.82
C LYS A 138 -3.40 4.14 19.82
N ALA A 139 -4.02 3.05 19.36
CA ALA A 139 -5.48 2.92 19.30
C ALA A 139 -6.11 2.51 20.65
N GLY A 140 -5.30 2.11 21.63
CA GLY A 140 -5.79 1.55 22.89
C GLY A 140 -6.51 0.21 22.72
N MET A 141 -6.05 -0.61 21.76
CA MET A 141 -6.67 -1.89 21.39
C MET A 141 -5.70 -3.05 21.57
N ASP A 142 -6.26 -4.20 21.92
CA ASP A 142 -5.54 -5.47 21.89
C ASP A 142 -5.65 -6.16 20.53
N ARG A 143 -4.64 -6.96 20.17
CA ARG A 143 -4.63 -7.75 18.92
C ARG A 143 -5.84 -8.68 18.77
N ASP A 144 -6.40 -9.13 19.87
CA ASP A 144 -7.54 -10.05 19.87
C ASP A 144 -8.87 -9.37 19.53
N GLN A 145 -8.90 -8.04 19.58
CA GLN A 145 -10.04 -7.20 19.16
C GLN A 145 -10.02 -6.91 17.65
N ILE A 146 -8.97 -7.31 16.93
CA ILE A 146 -8.86 -7.10 15.48
C ILE A 146 -9.43 -8.30 14.74
N ASP A 147 -10.44 -8.07 13.93
CA ASP A 147 -11.07 -9.11 13.12
C ASP A 147 -10.18 -9.50 11.93
N TRP A 148 -9.60 -8.51 11.24
CA TRP A 148 -8.84 -8.73 10.01
C TRP A 148 -7.53 -7.95 9.96
N TYR A 149 -6.48 -8.63 9.53
CA TYR A 149 -5.20 -8.07 9.15
C TYR A 149 -5.06 -8.13 7.63
N VAL A 150 -5.07 -6.96 6.98
CA VAL A 150 -4.92 -6.84 5.52
C VAL A 150 -3.56 -6.24 5.23
N LEU A 151 -2.60 -7.09 4.91
CA LEU A 151 -1.23 -6.67 4.61
C LEU A 151 -1.02 -6.55 3.11
N HIS A 152 0.09 -5.93 2.70
CA HIS A 152 0.57 -6.00 1.34
C HIS A 152 0.77 -7.46 0.91
N GLN A 153 0.21 -7.83 -0.25
CA GLN A 153 0.14 -9.20 -0.75
C GLN A 153 1.40 -9.57 -1.56
N ALA A 154 2.58 -9.41 -0.96
CA ALA A 154 3.84 -9.68 -1.64
C ALA A 154 4.18 -11.17 -1.73
N ASN A 155 3.92 -11.92 -0.66
CA ASN A 155 4.31 -13.31 -0.56
C ASN A 155 3.61 -13.98 0.64
N HIS A 156 3.06 -15.18 0.42
CA HIS A 156 2.41 -15.98 1.47
C HIS A 156 3.31 -16.20 2.70
N ARG A 157 4.60 -16.51 2.49
CA ARG A 157 5.55 -16.75 3.59
C ARG A 157 5.78 -15.52 4.48
N ILE A 158 5.61 -14.31 3.93
CA ILE A 158 5.66 -13.08 4.73
C ILE A 158 4.44 -13.02 5.64
N LEU A 159 3.25 -13.29 5.12
CA LEU A 159 2.01 -13.29 5.91
C LEU A 159 2.09 -14.29 7.05
N GLU A 160 2.48 -15.54 6.78
CA GLU A 160 2.69 -16.58 7.79
C GLU A 160 3.73 -16.16 8.86
N GLY A 161 4.87 -15.62 8.40
CA GLY A 161 5.94 -15.19 9.29
C GLY A 161 5.54 -14.04 10.21
N VAL A 162 4.73 -13.10 9.69
CA VAL A 162 4.16 -11.99 10.46
C VAL A 162 3.11 -12.50 11.44
N ALA A 163 2.16 -13.34 11.00
CA ALA A 163 1.14 -13.96 11.85
C ALA A 163 1.76 -14.70 13.04
N LYS A 164 2.77 -15.53 12.78
CA LYS A 164 3.52 -16.24 13.82
C LYS A 164 4.18 -15.31 14.83
N ARG A 165 4.82 -14.21 14.37
CA ARG A 165 5.48 -13.23 15.25
C ARG A 165 4.50 -12.39 16.06
N MET A 166 3.35 -12.09 15.49
CA MET A 166 2.27 -11.40 16.17
C MET A 166 1.49 -12.33 17.11
N LYS A 167 1.68 -13.66 16.99
CA LYS A 167 0.89 -14.68 17.68
C LYS A 167 -0.61 -14.53 17.40
N VAL A 168 -0.93 -14.29 16.14
CA VAL A 168 -2.31 -14.16 15.63
C VAL A 168 -2.56 -15.33 14.68
N PRO A 169 -3.73 -16.00 14.74
CA PRO A 169 -4.08 -17.07 13.81
C PRO A 169 -4.08 -16.60 12.37
N MET A 170 -3.59 -17.44 11.43
CA MET A 170 -3.47 -17.08 10.01
C MET A 170 -4.84 -16.78 9.37
N GLU A 171 -5.91 -17.37 9.89
CA GLU A 171 -7.30 -17.17 9.45
C GLU A 171 -7.79 -15.73 9.61
N ARG A 172 -7.11 -14.90 10.43
CA ARG A 172 -7.36 -13.46 10.55
C ARG A 172 -6.55 -12.62 9.56
N PHE A 173 -5.68 -13.25 8.76
CA PHE A 173 -4.95 -12.56 7.71
C PHE A 173 -5.67 -12.75 6.38
N TYR A 174 -6.09 -11.64 5.78
CA TYR A 174 -6.67 -11.68 4.44
C TYR A 174 -5.58 -12.04 3.42
N GLU A 175 -5.88 -13.01 2.56
CA GLU A 175 -4.98 -13.45 1.50
C GLU A 175 -5.72 -13.68 0.19
N ASN A 176 -5.16 -13.17 -0.91
CA ASN A 176 -5.68 -13.36 -2.25
C ASN A 176 -4.59 -13.61 -3.31
N ILE A 177 -3.34 -13.79 -2.90
CA ILE A 177 -2.17 -14.00 -3.78
C ILE A 177 -2.37 -15.12 -4.80
N GLY A 178 -3.12 -16.16 -4.46
CA GLY A 178 -3.39 -17.29 -5.35
C GLY A 178 -4.51 -17.04 -6.38
N ARG A 179 -5.12 -15.84 -6.40
CA ARG A 179 -6.24 -15.51 -7.29
C ARG A 179 -5.91 -14.41 -8.31
N TYR A 180 -4.87 -13.61 -8.04
CA TYR A 180 -4.47 -12.45 -8.84
C TYR A 180 -2.98 -12.47 -9.11
#